data_44a1f52b7f5a756aea2ee5e23c98ce44
#
_entry.id   44a1f52b7f5a756aea2ee5e23c98ce44
#
_cell.length_a   1.000
_cell.length_b   1.000
_cell.length_c   1.000
_cell.angle_alpha   90.00
_cell.angle_beta   90.00
_cell.angle_gamma   90.00
#
_symmetry.space_group_name_H-M   'P 1'
#
loop_
_entity.id
_entity.type
_entity.pdbx_description
1 polymer ?
#
loop_
_entity_poly.entity_id
_entity_poly.type
_entity_poly.pdbx_seq_one_letter_code
_entity_poly.pdbx_strand_id
1 'polypeptide(L)'
;MTNSIDSKELIPPSGEPWMSHVFISKIAAQVSLPYRKPKDGAKEIVRRNGTLEVRYVSGADSLPYGKYPRLFEMWACTMIKTGDPCFDSETNTLHLGTTFREFLRLIGVNVGGKSLRTIKPQLERLFSCSYVISNNTAARSEGMAWTVAKKWRIDWLRGESQERGLFENWVRLSSEYVDMLRDN
;
A
#
# COMPACT_ATOMS: atom_id res chain seq x y z
N MET A 1 -19.37 21.10 -1.84
CA MET A 1 -19.49 20.78 -0.40
C MET A 1 -18.50 19.67 -0.14
N THR A 2 -17.34 19.99 0.41
CA THR A 2 -16.28 19.02 0.75
C THR A 2 -16.65 18.40 2.10
N ASN A 3 -17.06 17.13 2.11
CA ASN A 3 -17.15 16.37 3.35
C ASN A 3 -15.73 16.23 3.92
N SER A 4 -15.41 17.03 4.90
CA SER A 4 -14.28 16.81 5.78
C SER A 4 -14.59 15.57 6.61
N ILE A 5 -13.96 14.44 6.29
CA ILE A 5 -14.07 13.24 7.12
C ILE A 5 -13.36 13.56 8.44
N ASP A 6 -14.12 13.59 9.52
CA ASP A 6 -13.61 13.85 10.86
C ASP A 6 -12.59 12.73 11.20
N SER A 7 -11.40 13.10 11.65
CA SER A 7 -10.33 12.16 12.01
C SER A 7 -10.73 11.12 13.09
N LYS A 8 -11.87 11.32 13.75
CA LYS A 8 -12.46 10.34 14.68
C LYS A 8 -13.14 9.17 13.97
N GLU A 9 -13.55 9.33 12.70
CA GLU A 9 -14.21 8.26 11.94
C GLU A 9 -13.24 7.26 11.30
N LEU A 10 -11.93 7.54 11.30
CA LEU A 10 -10.88 6.64 10.81
C LEU A 10 -10.50 5.52 11.80
N ILE A 11 -11.09 5.51 13.00
CA ILE A 11 -10.94 4.42 13.98
C ILE A 11 -12.13 3.48 13.75
N PRO A 12 -11.89 2.16 13.57
CA PRO A 12 -12.98 1.21 13.43
C PRO A 12 -14.00 1.37 14.56
N PRO A 13 -15.29 1.31 14.31
CA PRO A 13 -16.33 1.54 15.33
C PRO A 13 -16.27 0.55 16.51
N SER A 14 -15.54 -0.54 16.39
CA SER A 14 -15.29 -1.54 17.45
C SER A 14 -14.21 -1.15 18.44
N GLY A 15 -13.42 -0.10 18.18
CA GLY A 15 -12.25 0.23 19.01
C GLY A 15 -11.14 -0.82 18.97
N GLU A 16 -11.32 -1.92 18.25
CA GLU A 16 -10.31 -2.95 18.07
C GLU A 16 -9.28 -2.53 17.04
N PRO A 17 -7.99 -2.79 17.31
CA PRO A 17 -6.95 -2.51 16.31
C PRO A 17 -7.22 -3.36 15.06
N TRP A 18 -7.06 -2.76 13.86
CA TRP A 18 -7.25 -3.44 12.57
C TRP A 18 -6.50 -4.79 12.48
N MET A 19 -5.46 -4.98 13.28
CA MET A 19 -4.68 -6.22 13.36
C MET A 19 -5.44 -7.39 14.01
N SER A 20 -6.62 -7.18 14.59
CA SER A 20 -7.43 -8.29 15.10
C SER A 20 -7.96 -9.20 13.98
N HIS A 21 -8.18 -8.63 12.77
CA HIS A 21 -8.60 -9.35 11.58
C HIS A 21 -7.81 -8.84 10.37
N VAL A 22 -6.62 -9.42 10.13
CA VAL A 22 -5.74 -9.02 9.04
C VAL A 22 -5.99 -9.88 7.81
N PHE A 23 -6.24 -9.21 6.68
CA PHE A 23 -6.31 -9.86 5.38
C PHE A 23 -5.02 -9.66 4.59
N ILE A 24 -4.68 -10.66 3.79
CA ILE A 24 -3.57 -10.62 2.84
C ILE A 24 -4.04 -11.20 1.51
N SER A 25 -3.67 -10.58 0.39
CA SER A 25 -4.04 -11.11 -0.92
C SER A 25 -3.37 -12.45 -1.20
N LYS A 26 -4.01 -13.32 -1.98
CA LYS A 26 -3.45 -14.62 -2.42
C LYS A 26 -2.06 -14.47 -3.05
N ILE A 27 -1.88 -13.44 -3.85
CA ILE A 27 -0.61 -13.18 -4.54
C ILE A 27 0.46 -12.78 -3.52
N ALA A 28 0.17 -11.85 -2.63
CA ALA A 28 1.13 -11.44 -1.60
C ALA A 28 1.47 -12.57 -0.62
N ALA A 29 0.57 -13.51 -0.39
CA ALA A 29 0.82 -14.69 0.42
C ALA A 29 1.77 -15.69 -0.25
N GLN A 30 1.69 -15.83 -1.58
CA GLN A 30 2.50 -16.77 -2.35
C GLN A 30 3.85 -16.19 -2.79
N VAL A 31 3.87 -14.95 -3.20
CA VAL A 31 5.03 -14.25 -3.78
C VAL A 31 5.12 -12.84 -3.22
N SER A 32 5.85 -12.68 -2.14
CA SER A 32 5.91 -11.40 -1.43
C SER A 32 7.01 -10.47 -1.92
N LEU A 33 6.83 -9.17 -1.69
CA LEU A 33 7.86 -8.15 -1.88
C LEU A 33 9.16 -8.49 -1.14
N PRO A 34 10.34 -8.01 -1.62
CA PRO A 34 11.62 -8.27 -0.96
C PRO A 34 11.63 -7.78 0.49
N TYR A 35 12.10 -8.61 1.41
CA TYR A 35 12.30 -8.18 2.80
C TYR A 35 13.59 -7.35 2.97
N ARG A 36 14.65 -7.70 2.23
CA ARG A 36 15.94 -7.00 2.26
C ARG A 36 16.06 -6.07 1.04
N LYS A 37 16.85 -5.01 1.21
CA LYS A 37 17.19 -4.15 0.08
C LYS A 37 17.77 -4.99 -1.05
N PRO A 38 17.21 -4.89 -2.27
CA PRO A 38 17.80 -5.55 -3.44
C PRO A 38 19.24 -5.11 -3.67
N LYS A 39 20.08 -6.05 -4.09
CA LYS A 39 21.50 -5.76 -4.39
C LYS A 39 21.59 -4.86 -5.63
N ASP A 40 22.64 -4.07 -5.69
CA ASP A 40 23.07 -3.30 -6.86
C ASP A 40 22.00 -2.39 -7.48
N GLY A 41 21.05 -1.88 -6.66
CA GLY A 41 19.98 -1.01 -7.15
C GLY A 41 19.04 -1.70 -8.12
N ALA A 42 18.86 -3.02 -8.00
CA ALA A 42 17.97 -3.79 -8.87
C ALA A 42 16.60 -3.14 -8.98
N LYS A 43 16.21 -2.86 -10.22
CA LYS A 43 14.93 -2.24 -10.57
C LYS A 43 13.84 -3.28 -10.84
N GLU A 44 14.21 -4.52 -10.91
CA GLU A 44 13.32 -5.64 -11.19
C GLU A 44 13.64 -6.83 -10.30
N ILE A 45 12.62 -7.56 -9.89
CA ILE A 45 12.74 -8.86 -9.25
C ILE A 45 11.61 -9.77 -9.72
N VAL A 46 11.95 -11.01 -10.02
CA VAL A 46 10.99 -12.06 -10.40
C VAL A 46 10.83 -13.04 -9.24
N ARG A 47 9.58 -13.37 -8.93
CA ARG A 47 9.20 -14.40 -7.96
C ARG A 47 8.34 -15.43 -8.63
N ARG A 48 8.55 -16.70 -8.29
CA ARG A 48 7.80 -17.84 -8.85
C ARG A 48 7.27 -18.73 -7.74
N ASN A 49 6.07 -19.22 -7.97
CA ASN A 49 5.47 -20.28 -7.18
C ASN A 49 4.65 -21.18 -8.11
N GLY A 50 5.20 -22.33 -8.47
CA GLY A 50 4.63 -23.20 -9.51
C GLY A 50 4.58 -22.48 -10.87
N THR A 51 3.39 -22.44 -11.47
CA THR A 51 3.14 -21.74 -12.74
C THR A 51 2.96 -20.24 -12.61
N LEU A 52 2.74 -19.76 -11.39
CA LEU A 52 2.62 -18.34 -11.09
C LEU A 52 3.99 -17.67 -11.11
N GLU A 53 4.15 -16.68 -11.97
CA GLU A 53 5.28 -15.77 -11.96
C GLU A 53 4.80 -14.35 -11.65
N VAL A 54 5.45 -13.66 -10.72
CA VAL A 54 5.23 -12.25 -10.45
C VAL A 54 6.55 -11.51 -10.61
N ARG A 55 6.53 -10.52 -11.48
CA ARG A 55 7.63 -9.60 -11.73
C ARG A 55 7.28 -8.25 -11.14
N TYR A 56 8.08 -7.78 -10.21
CA TYR A 56 7.99 -6.44 -9.64
C TYR A 56 8.97 -5.54 -10.35
N VAL A 57 8.48 -4.43 -10.90
CA VAL A 57 9.30 -3.46 -11.64
C VAL A 57 9.21 -2.10 -10.95
N SER A 58 10.35 -1.54 -10.59
CA SER A 58 10.42 -0.27 -9.90
C SER A 58 10.19 0.91 -10.85
N GLY A 59 9.26 1.79 -10.52
CA GLY A 59 9.11 3.12 -11.10
C GLY A 59 9.95 4.20 -10.41
N ALA A 60 10.72 3.84 -9.36
CA ALA A 60 11.53 4.75 -8.55
C ALA A 60 13.04 4.41 -8.64
N ASP A 61 13.81 4.87 -7.66
CA ASP A 61 15.25 4.57 -7.53
C ASP A 61 15.55 3.09 -7.26
N SER A 62 14.64 2.38 -6.61
CA SER A 62 14.76 0.99 -6.20
C SER A 62 13.39 0.36 -6.02
N LEU A 63 13.33 -0.98 -5.96
CA LEU A 63 12.14 -1.72 -5.56
C LEU A 63 11.73 -1.39 -4.12
N PRO A 64 10.42 -1.46 -3.77
CA PRO A 64 9.99 -1.44 -2.39
C PRO A 64 10.54 -2.67 -1.65
N TYR A 65 11.02 -2.48 -0.41
CA TYR A 65 11.56 -3.55 0.42
C TYR A 65 11.32 -3.31 1.91
N GLY A 66 11.51 -4.35 2.70
CA GLY A 66 11.38 -4.31 4.14
C GLY A 66 9.94 -4.48 4.62
N LYS A 67 9.72 -4.14 5.88
CA LYS A 67 8.42 -4.39 6.53
C LYS A 67 7.31 -3.41 6.12
N TYR A 68 7.64 -2.15 5.83
CA TYR A 68 6.63 -1.11 5.65
C TYR A 68 5.76 -1.27 4.41
N PRO A 69 6.29 -1.60 3.21
CA PRO A 69 5.44 -1.90 2.07
C PRO A 69 4.47 -3.03 2.33
N ARG A 70 4.91 -4.10 3.00
CA ARG A 70 4.08 -5.24 3.37
C ARG A 70 2.99 -4.87 4.38
N LEU A 71 3.33 -4.10 5.42
CA LEU A 71 2.34 -3.60 6.38
C LEU A 71 1.30 -2.74 5.70
N PHE A 72 1.71 -1.90 4.75
CA PHE A 72 0.79 -1.12 3.95
C PHE A 72 -0.14 -2.01 3.13
N GLU A 73 0.39 -3.03 2.43
CA GLU A 73 -0.43 -3.96 1.63
C GLU A 73 -1.44 -4.72 2.50
N MET A 74 -1.01 -5.21 3.67
CA MET A 74 -1.90 -5.90 4.61
C MET A 74 -2.99 -4.97 5.14
N TRP A 75 -2.62 -3.75 5.54
CA TRP A 75 -3.57 -2.74 5.99
C TRP A 75 -4.54 -2.36 4.86
N ALA A 76 -4.05 -2.04 3.67
CA ALA A 76 -4.87 -1.69 2.51
C ALA A 76 -5.85 -2.83 2.14
N CYS A 77 -5.36 -4.07 2.09
CA CYS A 77 -6.19 -5.25 1.86
C CYS A 77 -7.31 -5.37 2.91
N THR A 78 -6.99 -5.13 4.18
CA THR A 78 -7.96 -5.17 5.27
C THR A 78 -9.01 -4.06 5.13
N MET A 79 -8.60 -2.82 4.93
CA MET A 79 -9.53 -1.68 4.77
C MET A 79 -10.47 -1.87 3.57
N ILE A 80 -9.94 -2.35 2.44
CA ILE A 80 -10.73 -2.62 1.24
C ILE A 80 -11.75 -3.75 1.49
N LYS A 81 -11.36 -4.81 2.18
CA LYS A 81 -12.23 -5.97 2.43
C LYS A 81 -13.29 -5.72 3.48
N THR A 82 -12.97 -4.98 4.51
CA THR A 82 -13.93 -4.63 5.57
C THR A 82 -14.86 -3.49 5.17
N GLY A 83 -14.60 -2.82 4.05
CA GLY A 83 -15.36 -1.62 3.66
C GLY A 83 -15.14 -0.45 4.62
N ASP A 84 -13.92 -0.32 5.16
CA ASP A 84 -13.57 0.73 6.10
C ASP A 84 -13.76 2.12 5.46
N PRO A 85 -14.29 3.12 6.18
CA PRO A 85 -14.50 4.47 5.66
C PRO A 85 -13.27 5.17 5.11
N CYS A 86 -12.05 4.74 5.48
CA CYS A 86 -10.82 5.28 4.90
C CYS A 86 -10.60 4.87 3.44
N PHE A 87 -11.38 3.90 2.92
CA PHE A 87 -11.34 3.48 1.52
C PHE A 87 -12.56 3.96 0.76
N ASP A 88 -12.36 4.91 -0.14
CA ASP A 88 -13.36 5.32 -1.11
C ASP A 88 -13.36 4.35 -2.30
N SER A 89 -14.39 3.52 -2.40
CA SER A 89 -14.52 2.51 -3.44
C SER A 89 -14.90 3.07 -4.81
N GLU A 90 -15.46 4.28 -4.89
CA GLU A 90 -15.81 4.91 -6.17
C GLU A 90 -14.57 5.40 -6.90
N THR A 91 -13.60 5.91 -6.17
CA THR A 91 -12.36 6.45 -6.72
C THR A 91 -11.14 5.56 -6.52
N ASN A 92 -11.29 4.43 -5.80
CA ASN A 92 -10.20 3.56 -5.34
C ASN A 92 -9.15 4.33 -4.53
N THR A 93 -9.58 5.26 -3.69
CA THR A 93 -8.70 6.11 -2.89
C THR A 93 -8.65 5.65 -1.44
N LEU A 94 -7.45 5.42 -0.93
CA LEU A 94 -7.17 5.21 0.49
C LEU A 94 -6.70 6.52 1.12
N HIS A 95 -7.40 6.93 2.17
CA HIS A 95 -7.05 8.08 3.00
C HIS A 95 -6.04 7.68 4.06
N LEU A 96 -4.90 8.37 4.11
CA LEU A 96 -3.75 8.03 4.95
C LEU A 96 -3.68 8.88 6.22
N GLY A 97 -4.76 9.62 6.52
CA GLY A 97 -4.81 10.55 7.63
C GLY A 97 -4.14 11.91 7.34
N THR A 98 -4.36 12.85 8.23
CA THR A 98 -3.86 14.24 8.10
C THR A 98 -2.42 14.38 8.58
N THR A 99 -1.96 13.50 9.46
CA THR A 99 -0.61 13.53 10.02
C THR A 99 0.10 12.18 9.85
N PHE A 100 1.43 12.23 9.77
CA PHE A 100 2.24 11.01 9.76
C PHE A 100 2.04 10.14 11.01
N ARG A 101 1.82 10.74 12.16
CA ARG A 101 1.55 10.04 13.43
C ARG A 101 0.25 9.24 13.36
N GLU A 102 -0.79 9.83 12.78
CA GLU A 102 -2.07 9.17 12.55
C GLU A 102 -1.90 7.97 11.61
N PHE A 103 -1.25 8.17 10.48
CA PHE A 103 -0.95 7.08 9.56
C PHE A 103 -0.17 5.93 10.22
N LEU A 104 0.85 6.21 11.05
CA LEU A 104 1.58 5.17 11.78
C LEU A 104 0.66 4.35 12.71
N ARG A 105 -0.29 5.02 13.37
CA ARG A 105 -1.28 4.32 14.20
C ARG A 105 -2.19 3.44 13.34
N LEU A 106 -2.65 3.94 12.17
CA LEU A 106 -3.48 3.17 11.24
C LEU A 106 -2.80 1.88 10.80
N ILE A 107 -1.51 1.91 10.50
CA ILE A 107 -0.75 0.72 10.10
C ILE A 107 -0.12 -0.05 11.26
N GLY A 108 -0.44 0.28 12.51
CA GLY A 108 0.02 -0.44 13.69
C GLY A 108 1.53 -0.29 14.00
N VAL A 109 2.13 0.84 13.63
CA VAL A 109 3.56 1.10 13.85
C VAL A 109 3.79 2.11 14.95
N ASN A 110 4.69 1.79 15.89
CA ASN A 110 5.08 2.72 16.96
C ASN A 110 5.74 3.98 16.39
N VAL A 111 5.34 5.12 16.94
CA VAL A 111 5.84 6.44 16.52
C VAL A 111 7.27 6.64 17.00
N GLY A 112 8.22 6.71 16.08
CA GLY A 112 9.63 7.03 16.37
C GLY A 112 10.21 7.97 15.32
N GLY A 113 11.11 8.88 15.72
CA GLY A 113 11.64 9.93 14.84
C GLY A 113 12.40 9.43 13.59
N LYS A 114 12.88 8.18 13.61
CA LYS A 114 13.53 7.55 12.43
C LYS A 114 12.52 6.99 11.43
N SER A 115 11.26 6.80 11.83
CA SER A 115 10.24 6.12 11.02
C SER A 115 9.88 6.90 9.75
N LEU A 116 9.74 8.23 9.83
CA LEU A 116 9.37 9.06 8.67
C LEU A 116 10.38 8.96 7.52
N ARG A 117 11.67 9.05 7.84
CA ARG A 117 12.73 8.98 6.82
C ARG A 117 12.80 7.62 6.12
N THR A 118 12.30 6.57 6.79
CA THR A 118 12.31 5.21 6.24
C THR A 118 11.01 4.86 5.53
N ILE A 119 9.87 5.24 6.11
CA ILE A 119 8.55 4.81 5.61
C ILE A 119 8.18 5.54 4.32
N LYS A 120 8.32 6.87 4.28
CA LYS A 120 7.91 7.66 3.10
C LYS A 120 8.57 7.16 1.82
N PRO A 121 9.91 6.99 1.73
CA PRO A 121 10.53 6.46 0.52
C PRO A 121 10.07 5.05 0.15
N GLN A 122 9.76 4.20 1.12
CA GLN A 122 9.27 2.85 0.86
C GLN A 122 7.84 2.85 0.30
N LEU A 123 6.98 3.75 0.77
CA LEU A 123 5.64 3.91 0.20
C LEU A 123 5.69 4.50 -1.22
N GLU A 124 6.54 5.50 -1.46
CA GLU A 124 6.72 6.07 -2.79
C GLU A 124 7.24 5.03 -3.80
N ARG A 125 8.17 4.15 -3.37
CA ARG A 125 8.62 3.00 -4.17
C ARG A 125 7.49 2.01 -4.43
N LEU A 126 6.66 1.72 -3.42
CA LEU A 126 5.52 0.83 -3.57
C LEU A 126 4.49 1.42 -4.54
N PHE A 127 4.11 2.67 -4.38
CA PHE A 127 3.09 3.32 -5.20
C PHE A 127 3.49 3.42 -6.67
N SER A 128 4.79 3.60 -6.95
CA SER A 128 5.34 3.63 -8.31
C SER A 128 5.75 2.25 -8.85
N CYS A 129 5.59 1.19 -8.07
CA CYS A 129 5.94 -0.17 -8.49
C CYS A 129 4.88 -0.72 -9.45
N SER A 130 5.34 -1.37 -10.51
CA SER A 130 4.49 -2.15 -11.42
C SER A 130 4.59 -3.63 -11.10
N TYR A 131 3.45 -4.30 -11.17
CA TYR A 131 3.29 -5.74 -11.03
C TYR A 131 2.98 -6.32 -12.40
N VAL A 132 3.77 -7.28 -12.83
CA VAL A 132 3.48 -8.10 -14.00
C VAL A 132 3.28 -9.52 -13.51
N ILE A 133 2.06 -10.01 -13.63
CA ILE A 133 1.67 -11.35 -13.15
C ILE A 133 1.39 -12.20 -14.35
N SER A 134 1.98 -13.38 -14.40
CA SER A 134 1.73 -14.36 -15.44
C SER A 134 1.53 -15.74 -14.85
N ASN A 135 0.69 -16.52 -15.52
CA ASN A 135 0.47 -17.93 -15.26
C ASN A 135 0.84 -18.70 -16.52
N ASN A 136 1.97 -19.36 -16.47
CA ASN A 136 2.59 -20.01 -17.63
C ASN A 136 2.50 -21.52 -17.49
N THR A 137 1.78 -22.15 -18.41
CA THR A 137 1.78 -23.60 -18.60
C THR A 137 2.44 -23.95 -19.94
N ALA A 138 2.69 -25.22 -20.20
CA ALA A 138 3.28 -25.66 -21.46
C ALA A 138 2.41 -25.29 -22.70
N ALA A 139 1.09 -25.16 -22.52
CA ALA A 139 0.14 -24.92 -23.59
C ALA A 139 -0.41 -23.48 -23.63
N ARG A 140 -0.25 -22.69 -22.56
CA ARG A 140 -0.90 -21.38 -22.43
C ARG A 140 -0.07 -20.43 -21.59
N SER A 141 0.03 -19.18 -22.06
CA SER A 141 0.57 -18.06 -21.28
C SER A 141 -0.50 -17.00 -21.12
N GLU A 142 -0.82 -16.66 -19.89
CA GLU A 142 -1.72 -15.57 -19.53
C GLU A 142 -1.03 -14.62 -18.59
N GLY A 143 -1.28 -13.33 -18.75
CA GLY A 143 -0.67 -12.32 -17.90
C GLY A 143 -1.45 -11.02 -17.83
N MET A 144 -1.16 -10.25 -16.80
CA MET A 144 -1.67 -8.91 -16.60
C MET A 144 -0.59 -8.04 -15.96
N ALA A 145 -0.66 -6.74 -16.21
CA ALA A 145 0.29 -5.78 -15.68
C ALA A 145 -0.40 -4.49 -15.25
N TRP A 146 -0.02 -3.94 -14.11
CA TRP A 146 -0.51 -2.68 -13.58
C TRP A 146 0.50 -2.02 -12.64
N THR A 147 0.34 -0.73 -12.41
CA THR A 147 1.06 0.01 -11.37
C THR A 147 0.22 0.00 -10.09
N VAL A 148 0.86 -0.06 -8.91
CA VAL A 148 0.16 -0.08 -7.62
C VAL A 148 -0.75 1.14 -7.47
N ALA A 149 -0.23 2.35 -7.72
CA ALA A 149 -1.03 3.57 -7.64
C ALA A 149 -1.04 4.34 -8.95
N LYS A 150 -2.18 4.98 -9.22
CA LYS A 150 -2.34 5.95 -10.32
C LYS A 150 -1.88 7.35 -9.91
N LYS A 151 -2.09 7.71 -8.64
CA LYS A 151 -1.77 9.03 -8.09
C LYS A 151 -1.68 8.96 -6.58
N TRP A 152 -0.83 9.79 -5.96
CA TRP A 152 -0.76 9.91 -4.50
C TRP A 152 -0.35 11.30 -4.07
N ARG A 153 -0.66 11.61 -2.81
CA ARG A 153 -0.22 12.81 -2.12
C ARG A 153 0.25 12.43 -0.72
N ILE A 154 1.51 12.74 -0.40
CA ILE A 154 2.11 12.50 0.91
C ILE A 154 2.83 13.79 1.32
N ASP A 155 2.26 14.53 2.26
CA ASP A 155 2.75 15.83 2.70
C ASP A 155 3.03 15.89 4.21
N TRP A 156 3.50 14.79 4.76
CA TRP A 156 3.74 14.67 6.22
C TRP A 156 4.89 15.54 6.74
N LEU A 157 5.72 16.14 5.88
CA LEU A 157 6.89 16.93 6.27
C LEU A 157 6.54 18.33 6.74
N ARG A 158 5.33 18.80 6.53
CA ARG A 158 4.88 20.15 6.92
C ARG A 158 4.19 20.20 8.29
N GLY A 159 4.45 19.25 9.17
CA GLY A 159 3.74 19.02 10.43
C GLY A 159 3.92 20.07 11.53
N GLU A 160 4.53 21.22 11.28
CA GLU A 160 4.67 22.33 12.26
C GLU A 160 3.97 23.63 11.83
N SER A 161 3.46 23.75 10.61
CA SER A 161 2.68 24.91 10.21
C SER A 161 1.26 24.84 10.77
N GLN A 162 0.75 25.98 11.27
CA GLN A 162 -0.60 26.15 11.85
C GLN A 162 -1.76 25.88 10.87
N GLU A 163 -1.48 25.49 9.65
CA GLU A 163 -2.46 25.07 8.63
C GLU A 163 -2.78 23.58 8.75
N ARG A 164 -3.04 23.09 9.96
CA ARG A 164 -3.58 21.74 10.19
C ARG A 164 -4.94 21.65 9.54
N GLY A 165 -5.05 20.76 8.56
CA GLY A 165 -6.35 20.40 7.97
C GLY A 165 -6.54 20.76 6.50
N LEU A 166 -5.64 21.48 5.83
CA LEU A 166 -5.77 21.82 4.41
C LEU A 166 -5.28 20.74 3.45
N PHE A 167 -4.48 19.76 3.93
CA PHE A 167 -3.88 18.76 3.05
C PHE A 167 -4.02 17.35 3.63
N GLU A 168 -4.98 16.64 3.10
CA GLU A 168 -5.16 15.22 3.35
C GLU A 168 -4.14 14.39 2.57
N ASN A 169 -3.54 13.39 3.22
CA ASN A 169 -2.66 12.43 2.57
C ASN A 169 -3.49 11.27 2.03
N TRP A 170 -3.26 10.89 0.81
CA TRP A 170 -4.03 9.85 0.16
C TRP A 170 -3.25 9.16 -0.95
N VAL A 171 -3.72 7.97 -1.33
CA VAL A 171 -3.26 7.25 -2.51
C VAL A 171 -4.46 6.72 -3.28
N ARG A 172 -4.51 7.00 -4.57
CA ARG A 172 -5.46 6.41 -5.51
C ARG A 172 -4.81 5.19 -6.15
N LEU A 173 -5.30 4.03 -5.79
CA LEU A 173 -4.83 2.75 -6.30
C LEU A 173 -5.34 2.51 -7.72
N SER A 174 -4.64 1.65 -8.49
CA SER A 174 -5.20 1.14 -9.74
C SER A 174 -6.35 0.18 -9.45
N SER A 175 -7.29 0.07 -10.37
CA SER A 175 -8.41 -0.88 -10.26
C SER A 175 -7.92 -2.31 -10.14
N GLU A 176 -6.95 -2.67 -10.96
CA GLU A 176 -6.34 -3.98 -11.00
C GLU A 176 -5.64 -4.35 -9.69
N TYR A 177 -4.99 -3.37 -9.04
CA TYR A 177 -4.39 -3.59 -7.74
C TYR A 177 -5.44 -3.77 -6.65
N VAL A 178 -6.53 -2.99 -6.68
CA VAL A 178 -7.65 -3.15 -5.74
C VAL A 178 -8.30 -4.52 -5.92
N ASP A 179 -8.52 -4.96 -7.15
CA ASP A 179 -9.09 -6.27 -7.44
C ASP A 179 -8.18 -7.39 -6.92
N MET A 180 -6.86 -7.28 -7.16
CA MET A 180 -5.88 -8.21 -6.58
C MET A 180 -5.93 -8.26 -5.04
N LEU A 181 -6.14 -7.13 -4.38
CA LEU A 181 -6.28 -7.10 -2.91
C LEU A 181 -7.62 -7.68 -2.43
N ARG A 182 -8.67 -7.60 -3.23
CA ARG A 182 -9.97 -8.20 -2.93
C ARG A 182 -9.99 -9.71 -3.10
N ASP A 183 -9.21 -10.25 -4.04
CA ASP A 183 -9.12 -11.68 -4.30
C ASP A 183 -8.37 -12.40 -3.18
N ASN A 184 -9.12 -13.20 -2.42
CA ASN A 184 -8.61 -14.09 -1.34
C ASN A 184 -8.91 -15.54 -1.63
#